data_22c829abfa4965cdcc6f8d7610674821
#
_entry.id   22c829abfa4965cdcc6f8d7610674821
#
_cell.length_a   1.000
_cell.length_b   1.000
_cell.length_c   1.000
_cell.angle_alpha   90.00
_cell.angle_beta   90.00
_cell.angle_gamma   90.00
#
_symmetry.space_group_name_H-M   'P 1'
#
loop_
_entity.id
_entity.type
_entity.pdbx_description
1 polymer ?
#
loop_
_entity_poly.entity_id
_entity_poly.type
_entity_poly.pdbx_seq_one_letter_code
_entity_poly.pdbx_strand_id
1 'polypeptide(L)'
;MVERESKVKTKASTKKKLLIAAGVVVVALAAALIFISNYLVNYAIGRSGNGGDREVALEVDAPADSVEAAIEDNRATYKSKIDTFTKGHPGRDVTLTADDGLTLHGVYYANAETADTHRWALVLHGYRGDYTGALQLAAPYYEAGYQVIAPDLRACGESEGDYVGMGWLDREDILRWI
;
A
#
# COMPACT_ATOMS: atom_id res chain seq x y z
N MET A 1 -3.43 -42.90 59.21
CA MET A 1 -2.94 -41.47 59.11
C MET A 1 -2.06 -41.25 57.90
N VAL A 2 -1.08 -42.11 57.58
CA VAL A 2 -0.15 -42.02 56.42
C VAL A 2 -0.84 -41.99 55.03
N GLU A 3 -1.91 -42.75 54.85
CA GLU A 3 -2.60 -42.86 53.55
C GLU A 3 -3.39 -41.56 53.15
N ARG A 4 -3.82 -40.78 54.14
CA ARG A 4 -4.53 -39.50 53.91
C ARG A 4 -3.55 -38.38 53.50
N GLU A 5 -2.34 -38.39 54.07
CA GLU A 5 -1.30 -37.40 53.71
C GLU A 5 -0.74 -37.64 52.30
N SER A 6 -0.58 -38.89 51.87
CA SER A 6 -0.10 -39.21 50.53
C SER A 6 -1.13 -38.78 49.44
N LYS A 7 -2.43 -38.98 49.65
CA LYS A 7 -3.50 -38.53 48.75
C LYS A 7 -3.60 -37.00 48.66
N VAL A 8 -3.33 -36.26 49.74
CA VAL A 8 -3.33 -34.79 49.74
C VAL A 8 -2.13 -34.23 48.97
N LYS A 9 -0.91 -34.79 49.16
CA LYS A 9 0.31 -34.40 48.43
C LYS A 9 0.18 -34.67 46.93
N THR A 10 -0.42 -35.78 46.54
CA THR A 10 -0.63 -36.13 45.12
C THR A 10 -1.65 -35.18 44.47
N LYS A 11 -2.74 -34.82 45.14
CA LYS A 11 -3.74 -33.84 44.66
C LYS A 11 -3.14 -32.43 44.49
N ALA A 12 -2.27 -31.97 45.39
CA ALA A 12 -1.60 -30.70 45.34
C ALA A 12 -0.60 -30.64 44.15
N SER A 13 0.16 -31.72 43.92
CA SER A 13 1.07 -31.86 42.79
C SER A 13 0.35 -31.82 41.45
N THR A 14 -0.80 -32.50 41.35
CA THR A 14 -1.63 -32.52 40.14
C THR A 14 -2.22 -31.13 39.84
N LYS A 15 -2.72 -30.42 40.86
CA LYS A 15 -3.21 -29.03 40.68
C LYS A 15 -2.11 -28.09 40.18
N LYS A 16 -0.90 -28.19 40.73
CA LYS A 16 0.25 -27.39 40.28
C LYS A 16 0.60 -27.68 38.82
N LYS A 17 0.63 -28.95 38.41
CA LYS A 17 0.88 -29.34 37.02
C LYS A 17 -0.22 -28.80 36.08
N LEU A 18 -1.49 -28.86 36.52
CA LEU A 18 -2.61 -28.34 35.75
C LEU A 18 -2.52 -26.81 35.57
N LEU A 19 -2.15 -26.06 36.61
CA LEU A 19 -1.96 -24.62 36.54
C LEU A 19 -0.79 -24.23 35.60
N ILE A 20 0.31 -25.00 35.67
CA ILE A 20 1.43 -24.79 34.75
C ILE A 20 1.00 -25.08 33.30
N ALA A 21 0.32 -26.16 33.06
CA ALA A 21 -0.21 -26.50 31.72
C ALA A 21 -1.17 -25.42 31.19
N ALA A 22 -2.08 -24.95 32.05
CA ALA A 22 -2.97 -23.83 31.68
C ALA A 22 -2.19 -22.55 31.36
N GLY A 23 -1.18 -22.21 32.13
CA GLY A 23 -0.30 -21.09 31.86
C GLY A 23 0.45 -21.19 30.52
N VAL A 24 0.97 -22.40 30.21
CA VAL A 24 1.62 -22.67 28.92
C VAL A 24 0.64 -22.50 27.76
N VAL A 25 -0.60 -22.99 27.92
CA VAL A 25 -1.64 -22.82 26.88
C VAL A 25 -1.97 -21.34 26.66
N VAL A 26 -2.12 -20.55 27.73
CA VAL A 26 -2.38 -19.10 27.61
C VAL A 26 -1.24 -18.39 26.90
N VAL A 27 0.02 -18.69 27.23
CA VAL A 27 1.17 -18.09 26.55
C VAL A 27 1.23 -18.49 25.07
N ALA A 28 0.95 -19.75 24.76
CA ALA A 28 0.90 -20.22 23.36
C ALA A 28 -0.21 -19.54 22.55
N LEU A 29 -1.39 -19.35 23.16
CA LEU A 29 -2.50 -18.61 22.51
C LEU A 29 -2.14 -17.15 22.30
N ALA A 30 -1.52 -16.48 23.28
CA ALA A 30 -1.07 -15.10 23.13
C ALA A 30 -0.02 -14.95 22.01
N ALA A 31 0.96 -15.86 21.94
CA ALA A 31 1.94 -15.90 20.88
C ALA A 31 1.31 -16.12 19.49
N ALA A 32 0.35 -17.04 19.41
CA ALA A 32 -0.40 -17.27 18.16
C ALA A 32 -1.20 -16.04 17.72
N LEU A 33 -1.86 -15.34 18.64
CA LEU A 33 -2.58 -14.09 18.35
C LEU A 33 -1.65 -13.00 17.85
N ILE A 34 -0.48 -12.81 18.46
CA ILE A 34 0.53 -11.84 18.02
C ILE A 34 1.01 -12.20 16.60
N PHE A 35 1.31 -13.46 16.34
CA PHE A 35 1.75 -13.92 15.03
C PHE A 35 0.68 -13.68 13.95
N ILE A 36 -0.56 -14.06 14.22
CA ILE A 36 -1.69 -13.88 13.30
C ILE A 36 -1.93 -12.39 13.04
N SER A 37 -1.91 -11.56 14.09
CA SER A 37 -2.10 -10.12 13.95
C SER A 37 -1.01 -9.48 13.07
N ASN A 38 0.26 -9.81 13.32
CA ASN A 38 1.37 -9.32 12.48
C ASN A 38 1.25 -9.81 11.03
N TYR A 39 0.87 -11.07 10.82
CA TYR A 39 0.64 -11.60 9.49
C TYR A 39 -0.46 -10.83 8.75
N LEU A 40 -1.61 -10.59 9.39
CA LEU A 40 -2.73 -9.87 8.79
C LEU A 40 -2.39 -8.41 8.49
N VAL A 41 -1.67 -7.73 9.39
CA VAL A 41 -1.20 -6.36 9.16
C VAL A 41 -0.25 -6.30 7.96
N ASN A 42 0.76 -7.17 7.92
CA ASN A 42 1.69 -7.22 6.77
C ASN A 42 0.97 -7.59 5.47
N TYR A 43 0.00 -8.49 5.52
CA TYR A 43 -0.81 -8.84 4.35
C TYR A 43 -1.62 -7.64 3.85
N ALA A 44 -2.26 -6.89 4.75
CA ALA A 44 -3.12 -5.78 4.40
C ALA A 44 -2.34 -4.53 3.97
N ILE A 45 -1.36 -4.09 4.74
CA ILE A 45 -0.70 -2.79 4.55
C ILE A 45 0.82 -2.83 4.44
N GLY A 46 1.46 -3.98 4.63
CA GLY A 46 2.91 -4.12 4.47
C GLY A 46 3.36 -3.87 3.03
N ARG A 47 4.53 -3.26 2.83
CA ARG A 47 5.11 -2.98 1.50
C ARG A 47 5.18 -4.22 0.60
N SER A 48 5.57 -5.36 1.15
CA SER A 48 5.72 -6.64 0.46
C SER A 48 4.50 -7.55 0.55
N GLY A 49 3.37 -7.07 1.07
CA GLY A 49 2.17 -7.88 1.22
C GLY A 49 1.51 -8.22 -0.12
N ASN A 50 1.09 -9.46 -0.29
CA ASN A 50 0.50 -10.00 -1.51
C ASN A 50 -0.94 -9.50 -1.83
N GLY A 51 -1.43 -8.48 -1.12
CA GLY A 51 -2.83 -8.04 -1.24
C GLY A 51 -3.12 -7.06 -2.38
N GLY A 52 -2.10 -6.58 -3.11
CA GLY A 52 -2.24 -5.48 -4.08
C GLY A 52 -2.40 -5.88 -5.54
N ASP A 53 -1.75 -6.95 -5.95
CA ASP A 53 -1.68 -7.34 -7.36
C ASP A 53 -2.82 -8.31 -7.73
N ARG A 54 -4.04 -7.87 -7.55
CA ARG A 54 -5.15 -8.54 -8.23
C ARG A 54 -5.33 -7.89 -9.61
N GLU A 55 -4.50 -8.29 -10.55
CA GLU A 55 -4.94 -8.24 -11.93
C GLU A 55 -6.22 -9.08 -12.01
N VAL A 56 -7.35 -8.41 -12.16
CA VAL A 56 -8.58 -9.09 -12.56
C VAL A 56 -8.30 -9.54 -13.99
N ALA A 57 -7.94 -10.81 -14.15
CA ALA A 57 -7.88 -11.43 -15.46
C ALA A 57 -9.29 -11.36 -16.05
N LEU A 58 -9.49 -10.45 -16.99
CA LEU A 58 -10.70 -10.43 -17.79
C LEU A 58 -10.62 -11.59 -18.78
N GLU A 59 -11.72 -12.31 -18.99
CA GLU A 59 -11.78 -13.37 -19.99
C GLU A 59 -11.44 -12.78 -21.36
N VAL A 60 -10.41 -13.36 -22.00
CA VAL A 60 -9.89 -12.88 -23.29
C VAL A 60 -10.91 -13.02 -24.43
N ASP A 61 -11.91 -13.89 -24.27
CA ASP A 61 -12.97 -14.17 -25.23
C ASP A 61 -14.33 -13.56 -24.87
N ALA A 62 -14.33 -12.42 -24.17
CA ALA A 62 -15.57 -11.72 -23.82
C ALA A 62 -16.32 -11.25 -25.10
N PRO A 63 -17.66 -11.39 -25.16
CA PRO A 63 -18.44 -10.86 -26.28
C PRO A 63 -18.16 -9.38 -26.52
N ALA A 64 -18.08 -8.96 -27.78
CA ALA A 64 -17.67 -7.60 -28.16
C ALA A 64 -18.60 -6.48 -27.60
N ASP A 65 -19.82 -6.82 -27.23
CA ASP A 65 -20.82 -5.94 -26.63
C ASP A 65 -20.92 -6.05 -25.10
N SER A 66 -20.00 -6.81 -24.48
CA SER A 66 -19.96 -7.02 -23.04
C SER A 66 -19.31 -5.85 -22.29
N VAL A 67 -19.58 -5.76 -20.99
CA VAL A 67 -18.93 -4.80 -20.09
C VAL A 67 -17.43 -5.09 -20.01
N GLU A 68 -17.04 -6.36 -20.04
CA GLU A 68 -15.66 -6.81 -19.98
C GLU A 68 -14.86 -6.29 -21.20
N ALA A 69 -15.43 -6.41 -22.42
CA ALA A 69 -14.82 -5.89 -23.63
C ALA A 69 -14.67 -4.36 -23.57
N ALA A 70 -15.68 -3.65 -23.07
CA ALA A 70 -15.62 -2.20 -22.90
C ALA A 70 -14.57 -1.77 -21.87
N ILE A 71 -14.38 -2.53 -20.80
CA ILE A 71 -13.31 -2.27 -19.80
C ILE A 71 -11.95 -2.46 -20.45
N GLU A 72 -11.73 -3.52 -21.23
CA GLU A 72 -10.46 -3.78 -21.87
C GLU A 72 -10.11 -2.74 -22.95
N ASP A 73 -11.07 -2.32 -23.76
CA ASP A 73 -10.90 -1.24 -24.74
C ASP A 73 -10.53 0.09 -24.05
N ASN A 74 -11.20 0.41 -22.94
CA ASN A 74 -10.84 1.58 -22.12
C ASN A 74 -9.41 1.47 -21.56
N ARG A 75 -9.01 0.31 -21.04
CA ARG A 75 -7.63 0.09 -20.55
C ARG A 75 -6.60 0.28 -21.65
N ALA A 76 -6.82 -0.32 -22.82
CA ALA A 76 -5.93 -0.17 -23.97
C ALA A 76 -5.82 1.30 -24.41
N THR A 77 -6.95 2.02 -24.45
CA THR A 77 -7.01 3.44 -24.76
C THR A 77 -6.22 4.27 -23.76
N TYR A 78 -6.40 4.06 -22.44
CA TYR A 78 -5.66 4.77 -21.41
C TYR A 78 -4.17 4.47 -21.47
N LYS A 79 -3.80 3.22 -21.65
CA LYS A 79 -2.39 2.81 -21.80
C LYS A 79 -1.74 3.53 -22.98
N SER A 80 -2.40 3.56 -24.13
CA SER A 80 -1.92 4.26 -25.32
C SER A 80 -1.72 5.75 -25.08
N LYS A 81 -2.65 6.41 -24.38
CA LYS A 81 -2.54 7.84 -24.00
C LYS A 81 -1.37 8.08 -23.05
N ILE A 82 -1.20 7.24 -22.03
CA ILE A 82 -0.08 7.32 -21.09
C ILE A 82 1.25 7.13 -21.82
N ASP A 83 1.36 6.13 -22.68
CA ASP A 83 2.56 5.87 -23.48
C ASP A 83 2.91 7.04 -24.40
N THR A 84 1.91 7.69 -24.99
CA THR A 84 2.09 8.87 -25.83
C THR A 84 2.54 10.06 -25.00
N PHE A 85 1.91 10.29 -23.86
CA PHE A 85 2.24 11.37 -22.94
C PHE A 85 3.67 11.25 -22.43
N THR A 86 4.06 10.09 -21.90
CA THR A 86 5.40 9.87 -21.33
C THR A 86 6.52 9.93 -22.36
N LYS A 87 6.26 9.51 -23.60
CA LYS A 87 7.22 9.68 -24.73
C LYS A 87 7.42 11.13 -25.11
N GLY A 88 6.36 11.92 -25.11
CA GLY A 88 6.40 13.35 -25.46
C GLY A 88 6.90 14.25 -24.33
N HIS A 89 6.71 13.84 -23.09
CA HIS A 89 6.99 14.64 -21.90
C HIS A 89 7.78 13.79 -20.88
N PRO A 90 9.12 13.75 -20.99
CA PRO A 90 9.95 13.03 -20.04
C PRO A 90 9.79 13.65 -18.64
N GLY A 91 9.36 12.82 -17.70
CA GLY A 91 9.28 13.21 -16.29
C GLY A 91 10.67 13.35 -15.68
N ARG A 92 10.78 14.13 -14.63
CA ARG A 92 12.00 14.28 -13.82
C ARG A 92 11.75 13.71 -12.43
N ASP A 93 12.60 12.78 -12.00
CA ASP A 93 12.57 12.26 -10.65
C ASP A 93 12.84 13.39 -9.65
N VAL A 94 12.02 13.43 -8.62
CA VAL A 94 12.14 14.36 -7.50
C VAL A 94 11.97 13.59 -6.20
N THR A 95 12.68 14.03 -5.18
CA THR A 95 12.58 13.41 -3.85
C THR A 95 12.32 14.46 -2.79
N LEU A 96 11.66 14.07 -1.72
CA LEU A 96 11.55 14.84 -0.50
C LEU A 96 11.80 13.95 0.72
N THR A 97 12.13 14.57 1.85
CA THR A 97 12.26 13.87 3.11
C THR A 97 11.02 14.13 3.96
N ALA A 98 10.34 13.05 4.35
CA ALA A 98 9.20 13.10 5.27
C ALA A 98 9.62 13.49 6.69
N ASP A 99 8.67 13.83 7.57
CA ASP A 99 8.95 14.26 8.95
C ASP A 99 9.62 13.17 9.80
N ASP A 100 9.35 11.91 9.48
CA ASP A 100 9.94 10.73 10.11
C ASP A 100 11.28 10.29 9.49
N GLY A 101 11.79 11.05 8.51
CA GLY A 101 13.08 10.84 7.88
C GLY A 101 13.06 9.93 6.67
N LEU A 102 11.91 9.39 6.26
CA LEU A 102 11.80 8.58 5.04
C LEU A 102 12.04 9.44 3.79
N THR A 103 12.74 8.89 2.82
CA THR A 103 12.86 9.48 1.49
C THR A 103 11.67 9.08 0.64
N LEU A 104 10.92 10.06 0.18
CA LEU A 104 9.78 9.87 -0.71
C LEU A 104 10.17 10.27 -2.13
N HIS A 105 9.76 9.47 -3.09
CA HIS A 105 9.99 9.65 -4.53
C HIS A 105 8.74 10.20 -5.20
N GLY A 106 8.93 10.89 -6.32
CA GLY A 106 7.86 11.31 -7.20
C GLY A 106 8.41 11.75 -8.56
N VAL A 107 7.53 11.90 -9.53
CA VAL A 107 7.90 12.36 -10.87
C VAL A 107 7.23 13.68 -11.18
N TYR A 108 8.03 14.66 -11.57
CA TYR A 108 7.61 15.99 -11.95
C TYR A 108 7.59 16.15 -13.47
N TYR A 109 6.46 16.59 -14.00
CA TYR A 109 6.25 16.93 -15.40
C TYR A 109 6.15 18.45 -15.53
N ALA A 110 7.24 19.06 -16.02
CA ALA A 110 7.35 20.50 -16.22
C ALA A 110 6.62 20.93 -17.48
N ASN A 111 5.64 21.82 -17.35
CA ASN A 111 5.01 22.46 -18.49
C ASN A 111 5.66 23.84 -18.74
N ALA A 112 6.54 23.88 -19.73
CA ALA A 112 7.31 25.08 -20.04
C ALA A 112 6.45 26.25 -20.56
N GLU A 113 5.32 25.94 -21.23
CA GLU A 113 4.43 26.96 -21.79
C GLU A 113 3.68 27.75 -20.71
N THR A 114 3.56 27.19 -19.53
CA THR A 114 2.74 27.74 -18.43
C THR A 114 3.52 27.88 -17.13
N ALA A 115 4.84 27.92 -17.19
CA ALA A 115 5.70 28.01 -16.01
C ALA A 115 5.35 29.20 -15.08
N ASP A 116 4.92 30.32 -15.64
CA ASP A 116 4.60 31.55 -14.91
C ASP A 116 3.17 31.57 -14.33
N THR A 117 2.35 30.57 -14.61
CA THR A 117 0.93 30.58 -14.20
C THR A 117 0.71 30.15 -12.75
N HIS A 118 1.71 29.58 -12.08
CA HIS A 118 1.64 29.01 -10.73
C HIS A 118 0.51 27.98 -10.56
N ARG A 119 0.14 27.28 -11.64
CA ARG A 119 -0.89 26.23 -11.63
C ARG A 119 -0.23 24.87 -11.44
N TRP A 120 -0.57 24.21 -10.34
CA TRP A 120 0.01 22.93 -9.97
C TRP A 120 -1.08 21.87 -9.81
N ALA A 121 -0.78 20.66 -10.20
CA ALA A 121 -1.58 19.48 -9.94
C ALA A 121 -0.73 18.43 -9.25
N LEU A 122 -1.15 17.99 -8.08
CA LEU A 122 -0.61 16.84 -7.38
C LEU A 122 -1.55 15.66 -7.66
N VAL A 123 -1.09 14.66 -8.39
CA VAL A 123 -1.88 13.51 -8.80
C VAL A 123 -1.42 12.26 -8.05
N LEU A 124 -2.35 11.60 -7.35
CA LEU A 124 -2.04 10.50 -6.47
C LEU A 124 -2.53 9.18 -7.07
N HIS A 125 -1.72 8.16 -6.94
CA HIS A 125 -2.09 6.80 -7.31
C HIS A 125 -3.01 6.14 -6.27
N GLY A 126 -3.62 5.01 -6.65
CA GLY A 126 -4.46 4.22 -5.77
C GLY A 126 -3.66 3.35 -4.79
N TYR A 127 -4.40 2.61 -3.96
CA TYR A 127 -3.84 1.70 -2.97
C TYR A 127 -2.81 0.74 -3.58
N ARG A 128 -1.59 0.74 -3.00
CA ARG A 128 -0.45 -0.09 -3.44
C ARG A 128 0.00 0.09 -4.88
N GLY A 129 -0.43 1.17 -5.54
CA GLY A 129 0.09 1.55 -6.84
C GLY A 129 1.44 2.25 -6.74
N ASP A 130 1.82 2.89 -7.82
CA ASP A 130 2.96 3.79 -7.93
C ASP A 130 2.55 5.00 -8.78
N TYR A 131 3.46 5.94 -8.98
CA TYR A 131 3.20 7.15 -9.77
C TYR A 131 2.66 6.83 -11.17
N THR A 132 3.00 5.68 -11.77
CA THR A 132 2.53 5.31 -13.12
C THR A 132 1.01 5.14 -13.17
N GLY A 133 0.40 4.65 -12.07
CA GLY A 133 -1.04 4.55 -11.92
C GLY A 133 -1.76 5.90 -11.87
N ALA A 134 -1.05 6.99 -11.55
CA ALA A 134 -1.59 8.35 -11.56
C ALA A 134 -1.47 9.05 -12.92
N LEU A 135 -0.70 8.49 -13.88
CA LEU A 135 -0.41 9.15 -15.17
C LEU A 135 -1.67 9.38 -16.02
N GLN A 136 -2.70 8.58 -15.85
CA GLN A 136 -4.01 8.80 -16.49
C GLN A 136 -4.64 10.16 -16.10
N LEU A 137 -4.31 10.67 -14.90
CA LEU A 137 -4.72 11.99 -14.42
C LEU A 137 -3.67 13.05 -14.79
N ALA A 138 -2.38 12.70 -14.79
CA ALA A 138 -1.29 13.62 -15.08
C ALA A 138 -1.41 14.24 -16.49
N ALA A 139 -1.67 13.40 -17.51
CA ALA A 139 -1.76 13.85 -18.90
C ALA A 139 -2.80 14.96 -19.11
N PRO A 140 -4.09 14.81 -18.74
CA PRO A 140 -5.09 15.85 -18.94
C PRO A 140 -4.81 17.14 -18.13
N TYR A 141 -4.23 17.03 -16.93
CA TYR A 141 -3.81 18.24 -16.19
C TYR A 141 -2.66 18.97 -16.88
N TYR A 142 -1.67 18.22 -17.37
CA TYR A 142 -0.57 18.79 -18.13
C TYR A 142 -1.07 19.51 -19.40
N GLU A 143 -1.95 18.86 -20.18
CA GLU A 143 -2.58 19.44 -21.38
C GLU A 143 -3.41 20.69 -21.05
N ALA A 144 -4.02 20.75 -19.85
CA ALA A 144 -4.72 21.92 -19.35
C ALA A 144 -3.79 23.03 -18.81
N GLY A 145 -2.48 22.88 -18.95
CA GLY A 145 -1.47 23.88 -18.59
C GLY A 145 -1.07 23.85 -17.11
N TYR A 146 -1.13 22.71 -16.45
CA TYR A 146 -0.62 22.57 -15.08
C TYR A 146 0.81 22.05 -15.07
N GLN A 147 1.57 22.48 -14.08
CA GLN A 147 2.74 21.76 -13.59
C GLN A 147 2.24 20.54 -12.85
N VAL A 148 2.77 19.34 -13.12
CA VAL A 148 2.22 18.12 -12.52
C VAL A 148 3.28 17.40 -11.68
N ILE A 149 2.94 17.03 -10.47
CA ILE A 149 3.73 16.13 -9.63
C ILE A 149 2.90 14.85 -9.39
N ALA A 150 3.50 13.70 -9.64
CA ALA A 150 2.96 12.38 -9.37
C ALA A 150 3.89 11.67 -8.37
N PRO A 151 3.63 11.75 -7.06
CA PRO A 151 4.45 11.06 -6.06
C PRO A 151 4.08 9.60 -5.95
N ASP A 152 5.07 8.79 -5.57
CA ASP A 152 4.86 7.51 -4.93
C ASP A 152 4.52 7.75 -3.46
N LEU A 153 3.35 7.30 -3.02
CA LEU A 153 2.99 7.37 -1.61
C LEU A 153 3.93 6.49 -0.78
N ARG A 154 4.05 6.76 0.53
CA ARG A 154 4.94 5.99 1.41
C ARG A 154 4.71 4.48 1.27
N ALA A 155 5.78 3.70 1.32
CA ALA A 155 5.82 2.25 1.10
C ALA A 155 5.30 1.79 -0.27
N CYS A 156 5.21 2.69 -1.25
CA CYS A 156 4.80 2.39 -2.62
C CYS A 156 5.89 2.85 -3.61
N GLY A 157 5.96 2.21 -4.78
CA GLY A 157 6.93 2.55 -5.81
C GLY A 157 8.37 2.63 -5.27
N GLU A 158 9.05 3.75 -5.53
CA GLU A 158 10.41 4.03 -5.07
C GLU A 158 10.46 4.73 -3.71
N SER A 159 9.32 5.16 -3.14
CA SER A 159 9.26 5.75 -1.81
C SER A 159 9.59 4.76 -0.71
N GLU A 160 10.33 5.20 0.31
CA GLU A 160 10.64 4.38 1.48
C GLU A 160 9.41 4.14 2.37
N GLY A 161 9.54 3.21 3.31
CA GLY A 161 8.53 2.85 4.29
C GLY A 161 8.21 1.37 4.29
N ASP A 162 7.73 0.87 5.43
CA ASP A 162 7.37 -0.53 5.63
C ASP A 162 5.87 -0.79 5.42
N TYR A 163 5.05 0.24 5.62
CA TYR A 163 3.59 0.15 5.60
C TYR A 163 2.96 1.28 4.80
N VAL A 164 1.98 0.93 4.00
CA VAL A 164 1.13 1.90 3.29
C VAL A 164 0.38 2.77 4.30
N GLY A 165 0.43 4.07 4.13
CA GLY A 165 -0.04 5.05 5.09
C GLY A 165 -1.57 5.13 5.27
N MET A 166 -2.34 4.55 4.32
CA MET A 166 -3.82 4.51 4.32
C MET A 166 -4.47 5.89 4.51
N GLY A 167 -3.84 6.94 3.99
CA GLY A 167 -4.28 8.33 4.12
C GLY A 167 -3.90 8.99 5.44
N TRP A 168 -3.65 8.23 6.51
CA TRP A 168 -3.34 8.80 7.82
C TRP A 168 -1.91 9.35 7.91
N LEU A 169 -0.92 8.58 7.52
CA LEU A 169 0.47 9.04 7.46
C LEU A 169 0.72 9.86 6.18
N ASP A 170 0.11 9.46 5.07
CA ASP A 170 0.28 10.11 3.78
C ASP A 170 -0.15 11.58 3.78
N ARG A 171 -1.09 12.01 4.65
CA ARG A 171 -1.55 13.40 4.72
C ARG A 171 -0.43 14.39 5.03
N GLU A 172 0.50 14.03 5.91
CA GLU A 172 1.66 14.86 6.24
C GLU A 172 2.66 14.90 5.08
N ASP A 173 2.87 13.76 4.42
CA ASP A 173 3.71 13.67 3.23
C ASP A 173 3.16 14.54 2.09
N ILE A 174 1.83 14.47 1.86
CA ILE A 174 1.16 15.27 0.82
C ILE A 174 1.33 16.77 1.07
N LEU A 175 1.22 17.23 2.32
CA LEU A 175 1.45 18.63 2.67
C LEU A 175 2.88 19.10 2.37
N ARG A 176 3.85 18.19 2.32
CA ARG A 176 5.24 18.51 1.96
C ARG A 176 5.48 18.58 0.46
N TRP A 177 4.63 17.92 -0.32
CA TRP A 177 4.68 18.01 -1.79
C TRP A 177 4.09 19.31 -2.34
N ILE A 178 3.32 20.04 -1.53
CA ILE A 178 2.71 21.33 -1.87
C ILE A 178 3.59 22.49 -1.42
#